data_7779c706c5d21f344a70b4eb083eae43
#
_entry.id   7779c706c5d21f344a70b4eb083eae43
#
_cell.length_a   1.000
_cell.length_b   1.000
_cell.length_c   1.000
_cell.angle_alpha   90.00
_cell.angle_beta   90.00
_cell.angle_gamma   90.00
#
_symmetry.space_group_name_H-M   'P 1'
#
loop_
_entity.id
_entity.type
_entity.pdbx_description
1 polymer ?
#
loop_
_entity_poly.entity_id
_entity_poly.type
_entity_poly.pdbx_seq_one_letter_code
_entity_poly.pdbx_strand_id
1 'polypeptide(L)'
;MQRREFCKMIAAAAAANAITMKGQSTATAPAGFNKLHQTYEEFCATPERDRIFYALVDGKIVETKLNDADWSPTEWGDPPELPGGSWDGVPMQAPIDGLNGEGPYQANWDSLLNYNAPEWYRDAKFAIWAHWSPQCVPEFGDWYARAMYQEGSPDYQFQNSHYGHPSLFGYKDLTAQWTLLNWEPEEMIQYYKNAGARMFISLANHHDGFDAWDSKHQPWNAKNHGPHRDVVGEWAAAARRQGLRFGVTVHQARNWWWFQTAHNADKNGPLAGVPYDGRMTKADGKNQWWEGLDPQMLYSAKHPKNALPDASYAKHFYDRTRDLIDQHDPDLLYFDNSRVPLGWAGMNIAAYFYNHNLKTRGKMEAVLTGKQIPANLAKALVADYERGLTSEIMPYAWQSETCIGEWHYQRAIFEIPGEYGGYLPPRDVIHWLVDTVSKNGTFVLNVPGKPDGTIDSKEIAVVDEIGAWMKINGEAIYDTRPWTVYGEGPNQVKSGSFQGASISALGEKDIRFTRNKASNVIYAIFLGWPMGQAQIASLGLSAKSSPGKIQNVTVLGSEAKIKWSQDADALKLELPRQSWQANDYGAAVKIALS
;
A
#
# COMPACT_ATOMS: atom_id res chain seq x y z
N MET A 1 -9.44 -21.41 3.63
CA MET A 1 -8.57 -21.30 4.84
C MET A 1 -9.08 -20.14 5.66
N GLN A 2 -9.46 -20.34 6.93
CA GLN A 2 -10.06 -19.25 7.70
C GLN A 2 -9.04 -18.14 7.96
N ARG A 3 -9.44 -16.87 7.88
CA ARG A 3 -8.63 -15.65 8.12
C ARG A 3 -7.76 -15.72 9.38
N ARG A 4 -8.21 -16.45 10.41
CA ARG A 4 -7.45 -16.70 11.66
C ARG A 4 -6.18 -17.53 11.45
N GLU A 5 -6.19 -18.46 10.55
CA GLU A 5 -5.00 -19.29 10.21
C GLU A 5 -4.03 -18.50 9.32
N PHE A 6 -4.55 -17.75 8.37
CA PHE A 6 -3.78 -16.83 7.53
C PHE A 6 -3.08 -15.73 8.35
N CYS A 7 -3.82 -15.09 9.29
CA CYS A 7 -3.23 -14.11 10.21
C CYS A 7 -2.20 -14.71 11.19
N LYS A 8 -2.37 -15.96 11.61
CA LYS A 8 -1.39 -16.62 12.50
C LYS A 8 -0.08 -16.94 11.80
N MET A 9 -0.12 -17.31 10.53
CA MET A 9 1.08 -17.62 9.76
C MET A 9 1.90 -16.37 9.42
N ILE A 10 1.24 -15.25 9.10
CA ILE A 10 1.91 -13.96 8.88
C ILE A 10 2.52 -13.40 10.18
N ALA A 11 1.84 -13.58 11.33
CA ALA A 11 2.38 -13.17 12.63
C ALA A 11 3.64 -13.95 13.04
N ALA A 12 3.80 -15.20 12.58
CA ALA A 12 5.00 -16.01 12.84
C ALA A 12 6.20 -15.50 12.02
N ALA A 13 5.99 -15.00 10.80
CA ALA A 13 7.05 -14.40 9.99
C ALA A 13 7.52 -13.03 10.52
N ALA A 14 6.63 -12.25 11.15
CA ALA A 14 6.97 -10.95 11.72
C ALA A 14 7.75 -11.01 13.04
N ALA A 15 7.66 -12.10 13.78
CA ALA A 15 8.35 -12.27 15.08
C ALA A 15 9.83 -12.66 14.95
N ALA A 16 10.30 -13.05 13.77
CA ALA A 16 11.69 -13.52 13.55
C ALA A 16 12.71 -12.40 13.26
N ASN A 17 12.31 -11.13 13.11
CA ASN A 17 13.15 -10.06 12.57
C ASN A 17 13.78 -9.09 13.57
N ALA A 18 14.02 -9.50 14.81
CA ALA A 18 14.92 -8.78 15.73
C ALA A 18 16.34 -9.35 15.67
N ILE A 19 16.90 -9.50 14.47
CA ILE A 19 18.31 -9.89 14.31
C ILE A 19 19.13 -8.62 14.02
N THR A 20 19.96 -8.28 14.96
CA THR A 20 21.06 -7.30 14.85
C THR A 20 21.90 -7.57 13.59
N MET A 21 22.02 -6.59 12.73
CA MET A 21 22.90 -6.64 11.56
C MET A 21 24.36 -6.88 11.98
N LYS A 22 24.85 -8.09 11.79
CA LYS A 22 26.27 -8.37 11.70
C LYS A 22 26.59 -8.67 10.24
N GLY A 23 27.36 -7.78 9.61
CA GLY A 23 28.11 -8.04 8.40
C GLY A 23 27.28 -8.16 7.12
N GLN A 24 27.45 -7.23 6.19
CA GLN A 24 27.09 -7.42 4.79
C GLN A 24 27.76 -8.70 4.28
N SER A 25 26.96 -9.69 3.89
CA SER A 25 27.48 -10.87 3.20
C SER A 25 27.97 -10.44 1.83
N THR A 26 29.27 -10.47 1.64
CA THR A 26 29.94 -10.29 0.35
C THR A 26 29.90 -11.61 -0.45
N ALA A 27 28.72 -12.14 -0.74
CA ALA A 27 28.62 -13.22 -1.71
C ALA A 27 29.02 -12.65 -3.06
N THR A 28 30.18 -13.09 -3.59
CA THR A 28 30.63 -12.70 -4.92
C THR A 28 29.69 -13.29 -5.97
N ALA A 29 28.98 -12.42 -6.68
CA ALA A 29 28.16 -12.84 -7.80
C ALA A 29 29.02 -13.23 -9.00
N PRO A 30 28.62 -14.25 -9.80
CA PRO A 30 29.26 -14.58 -11.05
C PRO A 30 29.31 -13.37 -12.00
N ALA A 31 30.36 -13.29 -12.84
CA ALA A 31 30.61 -12.15 -13.72
C ALA A 31 29.46 -11.82 -14.71
N GLY A 32 28.55 -12.75 -14.94
CA GLY A 32 27.36 -12.57 -15.82
C GLY A 32 26.08 -12.15 -15.12
N PHE A 33 26.01 -12.27 -13.80
CA PHE A 33 24.76 -12.13 -13.02
C PHE A 33 23.98 -10.83 -13.28
N ASN A 34 24.68 -9.75 -13.56
CA ASN A 34 24.10 -8.41 -13.65
C ASN A 34 24.30 -7.78 -15.02
N LYS A 35 24.71 -8.57 -15.98
CA LYS A 35 24.95 -8.07 -17.31
C LYS A 35 23.63 -7.95 -18.06
N LEU A 36 23.26 -6.71 -18.37
CA LEU A 36 22.14 -6.42 -19.25
C LEU A 36 22.59 -6.77 -20.68
N HIS A 37 22.15 -7.91 -21.19
CA HIS A 37 22.48 -8.38 -22.54
C HIS A 37 21.33 -8.22 -23.53
N GLN A 38 20.10 -8.09 -23.03
CA GLN A 38 18.86 -8.10 -23.79
C GLN A 38 17.76 -7.35 -23.05
N THR A 39 16.71 -6.98 -23.74
CA THR A 39 15.47 -6.47 -23.13
C THR A 39 14.71 -7.61 -22.45
N TYR A 40 13.76 -7.29 -21.57
CA TYR A 40 12.94 -8.32 -20.94
C TYR A 40 12.01 -9.02 -21.94
N GLU A 41 11.54 -8.33 -22.99
CA GLU A 41 10.79 -8.93 -24.09
C GLU A 41 11.64 -9.99 -24.84
N GLU A 42 12.88 -9.66 -25.17
CA GLU A 42 13.81 -10.63 -25.78
C GLU A 42 14.11 -11.81 -24.85
N PHE A 43 14.23 -11.58 -23.55
CA PHE A 43 14.37 -12.64 -22.56
C PHE A 43 13.16 -13.57 -22.54
N CYS A 44 11.94 -13.02 -22.53
CA CYS A 44 10.70 -13.79 -22.60
C CYS A 44 10.56 -14.57 -23.91
N ALA A 45 11.02 -14.00 -25.03
CA ALA A 45 11.01 -14.66 -26.34
C ALA A 45 12.10 -15.75 -26.49
N THR A 46 13.10 -15.78 -25.61
CA THR A 46 14.13 -16.83 -25.61
C THR A 46 13.50 -18.16 -25.22
N PRO A 47 13.72 -19.27 -25.97
CA PRO A 47 13.22 -20.59 -25.57
C PRO A 47 13.65 -20.98 -24.15
N GLU A 48 12.72 -21.56 -23.37
CA GLU A 48 12.96 -21.88 -21.93
C GLU A 48 14.29 -22.65 -21.70
N ARG A 49 14.59 -23.64 -22.56
CA ARG A 49 15.82 -24.46 -22.48
C ARG A 49 17.12 -23.68 -22.66
N ASP A 50 17.04 -22.50 -23.30
CA ASP A 50 18.20 -21.67 -23.65
C ASP A 50 18.38 -20.51 -22.65
N ARG A 51 17.39 -20.27 -21.76
CA ARG A 51 17.46 -19.24 -20.72
C ARG A 51 18.47 -19.64 -19.65
N ILE A 52 19.27 -18.67 -19.25
CA ILE A 52 20.20 -18.79 -18.13
C ILE A 52 19.62 -18.02 -16.95
N PHE A 53 19.55 -18.65 -15.81
CA PHE A 53 19.12 -18.06 -14.56
C PHE A 53 20.25 -18.07 -13.54
N TYR A 54 20.10 -17.25 -12.53
CA TYR A 54 20.98 -17.23 -11.37
C TYR A 54 20.14 -17.53 -10.13
N ALA A 55 20.56 -18.47 -9.32
CA ALA A 55 19.86 -18.89 -8.12
C ALA A 55 20.74 -18.79 -6.90
N LEU A 56 20.09 -18.56 -5.74
CA LEU A 56 20.78 -18.62 -4.46
C LEU A 56 20.79 -20.07 -3.96
N VAL A 57 21.99 -20.67 -3.89
CA VAL A 57 22.21 -22.03 -3.39
C VAL A 57 23.29 -21.97 -2.32
N ASP A 58 22.99 -22.42 -1.10
CA ASP A 58 23.90 -22.42 0.05
C ASP A 58 24.61 -21.07 0.27
N GLY A 59 23.86 -19.98 0.12
CA GLY A 59 24.36 -18.61 0.29
C GLY A 59 25.26 -18.10 -0.83
N LYS A 60 25.35 -18.83 -1.94
CA LYS A 60 26.11 -18.43 -3.15
C LYS A 60 25.19 -18.24 -4.33
N ILE A 61 25.49 -17.24 -5.15
CA ILE A 61 24.80 -17.06 -6.43
C ILE A 61 25.49 -17.97 -7.47
N VAL A 62 24.71 -18.87 -8.05
CA VAL A 62 25.20 -19.83 -9.07
C VAL A 62 24.34 -19.72 -10.32
N GLU A 63 24.98 -19.94 -11.47
CA GLU A 63 24.28 -20.09 -12.74
C GLU A 63 23.48 -21.40 -12.73
N THR A 64 22.23 -21.36 -13.21
CA THR A 64 21.34 -22.51 -13.28
C THR A 64 20.45 -22.47 -14.52
N LYS A 65 19.89 -23.61 -14.89
CA LYS A 65 18.89 -23.72 -15.95
C LYS A 65 17.59 -24.30 -15.42
N LEU A 66 16.51 -24.01 -16.10
CA LEU A 66 15.22 -24.60 -15.78
C LEU A 66 15.28 -26.12 -16.00
N ASN A 67 14.91 -26.86 -14.97
CA ASN A 67 14.65 -28.29 -15.04
C ASN A 67 13.19 -28.54 -14.63
N ASP A 68 12.38 -28.98 -15.55
CA ASP A 68 10.94 -29.20 -15.29
C ASP A 68 10.68 -30.26 -14.22
N ALA A 69 11.60 -31.21 -14.02
CA ALA A 69 11.46 -32.24 -12.99
C ALA A 69 11.57 -31.67 -11.57
N ASP A 70 12.34 -30.59 -11.40
CA ASP A 70 12.61 -29.94 -10.10
C ASP A 70 11.81 -28.63 -9.95
N TRP A 71 11.05 -28.24 -10.98
CA TRP A 71 10.31 -27.00 -10.95
C TRP A 71 9.09 -27.10 -10.02
N SER A 72 8.97 -26.10 -9.15
CA SER A 72 7.79 -25.92 -8.29
C SER A 72 7.67 -24.43 -7.99
N PRO A 73 6.49 -23.82 -8.14
CA PRO A 73 6.30 -22.45 -7.71
C PRO A 73 6.49 -22.33 -6.19
N THR A 74 6.92 -21.17 -5.72
CA THR A 74 6.92 -20.87 -4.28
C THR A 74 5.47 -20.85 -3.79
N GLU A 75 5.21 -21.37 -2.59
CA GLU A 75 3.86 -21.47 -2.04
C GLU A 75 3.17 -20.10 -1.93
N TRP A 76 3.93 -19.09 -1.54
CA TRP A 76 3.43 -17.72 -1.27
C TRP A 76 3.82 -16.68 -2.32
N GLY A 77 4.56 -17.05 -3.37
CA GLY A 77 5.09 -16.09 -4.34
C GLY A 77 6.11 -15.12 -3.75
N ASP A 78 6.72 -15.50 -2.64
CA ASP A 78 7.76 -14.72 -2.00
C ASP A 78 9.13 -15.03 -2.57
N PRO A 79 10.06 -14.04 -2.54
CA PRO A 79 11.44 -14.28 -2.87
C PRO A 79 12.04 -15.35 -1.95
N PRO A 80 13.07 -16.08 -2.41
CA PRO A 80 13.80 -16.98 -1.54
C PRO A 80 14.38 -16.20 -0.36
N GLU A 81 14.45 -16.83 0.82
CA GLU A 81 15.13 -16.24 1.98
C GLU A 81 16.58 -15.97 1.62
N LEU A 82 16.96 -14.70 1.63
CA LEU A 82 18.30 -14.25 1.31
C LEU A 82 19.14 -14.11 2.58
N PRO A 83 20.47 -14.36 2.55
CA PRO A 83 21.34 -14.10 3.68
C PRO A 83 21.19 -12.65 4.15
N GLY A 84 20.79 -12.45 5.43
CA GLY A 84 20.51 -11.12 5.97
C GLY A 84 19.05 -10.72 5.99
N GLY A 85 18.12 -11.59 5.56
CA GLY A 85 16.66 -11.41 5.76
C GLY A 85 16.02 -10.36 4.88
N SER A 86 16.62 -9.97 3.75
CA SER A 86 16.00 -9.04 2.80
C SER A 86 16.67 -9.09 1.43
N TRP A 87 15.98 -8.60 0.42
CA TRP A 87 16.47 -8.34 -0.93
C TRP A 87 17.80 -7.59 -1.00
N ASP A 88 18.07 -6.70 -0.04
CA ASP A 88 19.29 -5.91 0.04
C ASP A 88 20.51 -6.75 0.46
N GLY A 89 20.30 -7.99 0.91
CA GLY A 89 21.37 -8.92 1.26
C GLY A 89 21.93 -9.69 0.05
N VAL A 90 21.23 -9.65 -1.09
CA VAL A 90 21.84 -10.10 -2.35
C VAL A 90 22.81 -9.02 -2.78
N PRO A 91 24.05 -9.37 -3.17
CA PRO A 91 24.92 -8.43 -3.86
C PRO A 91 24.33 -8.13 -5.23
N MET A 92 23.17 -7.50 -5.21
CA MET A 92 22.55 -6.94 -6.39
C MET A 92 23.25 -5.62 -6.60
N GLN A 93 24.33 -5.68 -7.32
CA GLN A 93 24.77 -4.70 -8.27
C GLN A 93 24.96 -3.29 -7.74
N ALA A 94 26.09 -2.76 -8.01
CA ALA A 94 26.27 -1.31 -7.99
C ALA A 94 25.14 -0.66 -8.80
N PRO A 95 24.56 0.44 -8.31
CA PRO A 95 23.60 1.25 -9.07
C PRO A 95 24.16 1.55 -10.46
N ILE A 96 23.28 1.55 -11.46
CA ILE A 96 23.70 1.86 -12.82
C ILE A 96 23.83 3.38 -12.94
N ASP A 97 25.03 3.83 -13.32
CA ASP A 97 25.29 5.25 -13.58
C ASP A 97 24.39 5.80 -14.68
N GLY A 98 23.97 7.06 -14.50
CA GLY A 98 23.11 7.76 -15.47
C GLY A 98 21.62 7.48 -15.34
N LEU A 99 21.18 6.54 -14.48
CA LEU A 99 19.77 6.25 -14.26
C LEU A 99 19.11 7.08 -13.14
N ASN A 100 19.87 7.85 -12.38
CA ASN A 100 19.36 8.67 -11.25
C ASN A 100 18.65 9.96 -11.69
N GLY A 101 18.68 10.32 -12.97
CA GLY A 101 18.32 11.66 -13.40
C GLY A 101 19.34 12.73 -12.96
N GLU A 102 19.09 13.98 -13.35
CA GLU A 102 19.93 15.13 -12.98
C GLU A 102 19.49 15.67 -11.61
N GLY A 103 20.40 15.70 -10.63
CA GLY A 103 20.10 16.26 -9.30
C GLY A 103 21.05 15.76 -8.21
N PRO A 104 20.81 16.15 -6.96
CA PRO A 104 21.71 15.86 -5.85
C PRO A 104 21.61 14.43 -5.31
N TYR A 105 20.50 13.71 -5.59
CA TYR A 105 20.29 12.39 -5.06
C TYR A 105 20.98 11.32 -5.92
N GLN A 106 21.67 10.41 -5.22
CA GLN A 106 22.34 9.25 -5.81
C GLN A 106 21.66 7.97 -5.31
N ALA A 107 21.77 6.89 -6.08
CA ALA A 107 21.17 5.59 -5.76
C ALA A 107 21.93 4.86 -4.65
N ASN A 108 22.05 5.45 -3.49
CA ASN A 108 22.62 4.86 -2.27
C ASN A 108 21.95 5.45 -1.03
N TRP A 109 21.98 4.70 0.08
CA TRP A 109 21.33 5.09 1.31
C TRP A 109 21.86 6.39 1.90
N ASP A 110 23.17 6.64 1.86
CA ASP A 110 23.78 7.86 2.40
C ASP A 110 23.22 9.11 1.72
N SER A 111 23.03 9.04 0.41
CA SER A 111 22.41 10.13 -0.35
C SER A 111 20.92 10.27 -0.03
N LEU A 112 20.17 9.16 0.00
CA LEU A 112 18.73 9.18 0.27
C LEU A 112 18.41 9.64 1.70
N LEU A 113 19.30 9.43 2.68
CA LEU A 113 19.14 9.91 4.05
C LEU A 113 19.12 11.46 4.19
N ASN A 114 19.48 12.19 3.13
CA ASN A 114 19.30 13.66 3.08
C ASN A 114 17.86 14.08 2.77
N TYR A 115 16.97 13.14 2.47
CA TYR A 115 15.55 13.40 2.23
C TYR A 115 14.85 13.87 3.51
N ASN A 116 13.88 14.76 3.33
CA ASN A 116 12.92 15.15 4.36
C ASN A 116 11.52 15.13 3.75
N ALA A 117 10.60 14.46 4.41
CA ALA A 117 9.20 14.40 3.98
C ALA A 117 8.61 15.83 3.92
N PRO A 118 7.98 16.23 2.81
CA PRO A 118 7.47 17.57 2.62
C PRO A 118 6.33 17.91 3.59
N GLU A 119 6.20 19.20 3.92
CA GLU A 119 5.18 19.66 4.87
C GLU A 119 3.75 19.34 4.40
N TRP A 120 3.48 19.42 3.10
CA TRP A 120 2.15 19.10 2.58
C TRP A 120 1.69 17.68 2.96
N TYR A 121 2.60 16.69 2.97
CA TYR A 121 2.28 15.32 3.33
C TYR A 121 1.95 15.20 4.83
N ARG A 122 2.73 15.87 5.66
CA ARG A 122 2.50 15.96 7.11
C ARG A 122 1.23 16.74 7.45
N ASP A 123 0.73 17.57 6.54
CA ASP A 123 -0.48 18.37 6.67
C ASP A 123 -1.73 17.65 6.16
N ALA A 124 -1.59 16.86 5.12
CA ALA A 124 -2.70 16.16 4.46
C ALA A 124 -3.39 15.13 5.36
N LYS A 125 -2.65 14.33 6.10
CA LYS A 125 -3.11 13.39 7.15
C LYS A 125 -4.01 12.25 6.70
N PHE A 126 -4.86 12.43 5.68
CA PHE A 126 -5.82 11.46 5.21
C PHE A 126 -5.81 11.35 3.69
N ALA A 127 -5.66 10.13 3.22
CA ALA A 127 -5.75 9.77 1.81
C ALA A 127 -6.78 8.67 1.58
N ILE A 128 -7.38 8.64 0.39
CA ILE A 128 -8.11 7.50 -0.12
C ILE A 128 -7.30 6.85 -1.23
N TRP A 129 -7.30 5.54 -1.24
CA TRP A 129 -6.62 4.70 -2.19
C TRP A 129 -7.64 3.86 -2.96
N ALA A 130 -7.50 3.81 -4.28
CA ALA A 130 -8.15 2.82 -5.13
C ALA A 130 -7.14 1.73 -5.48
N HIS A 131 -7.11 0.64 -4.69
CA HIS A 131 -6.36 -0.57 -4.99
C HIS A 131 -7.16 -1.39 -6.00
N TRP A 132 -7.06 -1.00 -7.27
CA TRP A 132 -8.02 -1.36 -8.30
C TRP A 132 -7.33 -1.75 -9.61
N SER A 133 -7.48 -3.01 -10.01
CA SER A 133 -6.89 -3.63 -11.18
C SER A 133 -7.82 -4.69 -11.75
N PRO A 134 -7.50 -5.34 -12.88
CA PRO A 134 -8.31 -6.44 -13.42
C PRO A 134 -8.58 -7.58 -12.45
N GLN A 135 -7.85 -7.69 -11.33
CA GLN A 135 -8.14 -8.68 -10.29
C GLN A 135 -9.53 -8.50 -9.65
N CYS A 136 -10.14 -7.30 -9.78
CA CYS A 136 -11.52 -7.10 -9.30
C CYS A 136 -12.58 -7.75 -10.19
N VAL A 137 -12.26 -8.18 -11.42
CA VAL A 137 -13.23 -8.70 -12.40
C VAL A 137 -14.03 -9.88 -11.86
N PRO A 138 -13.43 -10.88 -11.19
CA PRO A 138 -14.20 -11.98 -10.60
C PRO A 138 -15.00 -11.58 -9.37
N GLU A 139 -14.74 -10.39 -8.80
CA GLU A 139 -15.27 -9.94 -7.50
C GLU A 139 -15.02 -10.96 -6.37
N PHE A 140 -13.85 -11.59 -6.41
CA PHE A 140 -13.47 -12.70 -5.52
C PHE A 140 -12.29 -12.35 -4.60
N GLY A 141 -11.98 -11.06 -4.46
CA GLY A 141 -10.98 -10.54 -3.53
C GLY A 141 -9.57 -10.48 -4.08
N ASP A 142 -8.64 -10.26 -3.16
CA ASP A 142 -7.23 -10.05 -3.47
C ASP A 142 -6.50 -11.35 -3.78
N TRP A 143 -5.48 -11.29 -4.64
CA TRP A 143 -4.66 -12.41 -5.11
C TRP A 143 -5.40 -13.47 -5.95
N TYR A 144 -6.62 -13.18 -6.40
CA TYR A 144 -7.35 -14.09 -7.27
C TYR A 144 -6.53 -14.53 -8.50
N ALA A 145 -5.83 -13.59 -9.15
CA ALA A 145 -5.03 -13.88 -10.34
C ALA A 145 -3.95 -14.95 -10.11
N ARG A 146 -3.45 -15.09 -8.87
CA ARG A 146 -2.52 -16.16 -8.49
C ARG A 146 -3.26 -17.44 -8.10
N ALA A 147 -4.28 -17.31 -7.27
CA ALA A 147 -4.94 -18.43 -6.62
C ALA A 147 -5.81 -19.23 -7.59
N MET A 148 -6.30 -18.61 -8.67
CA MET A 148 -7.02 -19.30 -9.75
C MET A 148 -6.20 -20.40 -10.46
N TYR A 149 -4.87 -20.37 -10.31
CA TYR A 149 -3.93 -21.37 -10.84
C TYR A 149 -3.46 -22.39 -9.79
N GLN A 150 -4.11 -22.43 -8.63
CA GLN A 150 -3.79 -23.38 -7.55
C GLN A 150 -4.89 -24.44 -7.48
N GLU A 151 -4.67 -25.60 -8.12
CA GLU A 151 -5.62 -26.72 -8.15
C GLU A 151 -6.20 -27.00 -6.75
N GLY A 152 -7.53 -27.00 -6.65
CA GLY A 152 -8.25 -27.27 -5.41
C GLY A 152 -8.48 -26.07 -4.48
N SER A 153 -7.92 -24.88 -4.77
CA SER A 153 -8.26 -23.67 -4.03
C SER A 153 -9.71 -23.23 -4.29
N PRO A 154 -10.33 -22.43 -3.40
CA PRO A 154 -11.64 -21.84 -3.67
C PRO A 154 -11.66 -21.00 -4.97
N ASP A 155 -10.60 -20.25 -5.22
CA ASP A 155 -10.44 -19.39 -6.41
C ASP A 155 -10.35 -20.23 -7.68
N TYR A 156 -9.61 -21.33 -7.66
CA TYR A 156 -9.54 -22.28 -8.77
C TYR A 156 -10.91 -22.93 -9.05
N GLN A 157 -11.64 -23.32 -7.99
CA GLN A 157 -12.98 -23.87 -8.14
C GLN A 157 -13.97 -22.86 -8.72
N PHE A 158 -13.90 -21.61 -8.24
CA PHE A 158 -14.68 -20.51 -8.77
C PHE A 158 -14.33 -20.24 -10.25
N GLN A 159 -13.04 -20.18 -10.57
CA GLN A 159 -12.56 -20.02 -11.95
C GLN A 159 -13.14 -21.07 -12.88
N ASN A 160 -13.01 -22.36 -12.52
CA ASN A 160 -13.51 -23.45 -13.36
C ASN A 160 -15.03 -23.41 -13.57
N SER A 161 -15.79 -23.03 -12.56
CA SER A 161 -17.25 -23.01 -12.62
C SER A 161 -17.82 -21.81 -13.37
N HIS A 162 -17.12 -20.65 -13.38
CA HIS A 162 -17.63 -19.39 -13.94
C HIS A 162 -16.98 -19.02 -15.28
N TYR A 163 -15.69 -19.29 -15.43
CA TYR A 163 -14.91 -18.87 -16.60
C TYR A 163 -14.34 -20.05 -17.41
N GLY A 164 -14.19 -21.20 -16.78
CA GLY A 164 -13.56 -22.37 -17.37
C GLY A 164 -12.14 -22.60 -16.86
N HIS A 165 -11.55 -23.71 -17.32
CA HIS A 165 -10.24 -24.16 -16.88
C HIS A 165 -9.11 -23.15 -17.25
N PRO A 166 -8.12 -22.91 -16.38
CA PRO A 166 -7.07 -21.91 -16.63
C PRO A 166 -6.18 -22.18 -17.85
N SER A 167 -6.21 -23.36 -18.44
CA SER A 167 -5.55 -23.62 -19.72
C SER A 167 -6.33 -23.11 -20.93
N LEU A 168 -7.63 -22.80 -20.77
CA LEU A 168 -8.53 -22.34 -21.84
C LEU A 168 -8.91 -20.88 -21.68
N PHE A 169 -9.12 -20.45 -20.44
CA PHE A 169 -9.46 -19.09 -20.07
C PHE A 169 -8.66 -18.70 -18.81
N GLY A 170 -7.60 -17.95 -19.00
CA GLY A 170 -6.71 -17.55 -17.92
C GLY A 170 -6.84 -16.09 -17.51
N TYR A 171 -5.91 -15.62 -16.69
CA TYR A 171 -5.96 -14.25 -16.18
C TYR A 171 -5.84 -13.19 -17.29
N LYS A 172 -5.05 -13.45 -18.35
CA LYS A 172 -5.00 -12.56 -19.51
C LYS A 172 -6.38 -12.27 -20.09
N ASP A 173 -7.28 -13.27 -20.08
CA ASP A 173 -8.64 -13.13 -20.61
C ASP A 173 -9.53 -12.29 -19.67
N LEU A 174 -9.29 -12.37 -18.34
CA LEU A 174 -9.95 -11.51 -17.36
C LEU A 174 -9.54 -10.04 -17.52
N THR A 175 -8.29 -9.75 -17.91
CA THR A 175 -7.85 -8.35 -18.13
C THR A 175 -8.69 -7.64 -19.19
N ALA A 176 -9.14 -8.37 -20.22
CA ALA A 176 -10.00 -7.83 -21.26
C ALA A 176 -11.44 -7.53 -20.79
N GLN A 177 -11.87 -8.13 -19.68
CA GLN A 177 -13.21 -7.92 -19.11
C GLN A 177 -13.26 -6.77 -18.11
N TRP A 178 -12.14 -6.16 -17.77
CA TRP A 178 -12.11 -4.96 -16.92
C TRP A 178 -12.50 -3.73 -17.75
N THR A 179 -13.78 -3.42 -17.83
CA THR A 179 -14.31 -2.47 -18.84
C THR A 179 -14.62 -1.08 -18.31
N LEU A 180 -14.81 -0.92 -16.99
CA LEU A 180 -15.05 0.36 -16.32
C LEU A 180 -16.22 1.18 -16.92
N LEU A 181 -17.29 0.51 -17.32
CA LEU A 181 -18.40 1.11 -18.07
C LEU A 181 -19.11 2.27 -17.35
N ASN A 182 -19.08 2.26 -16.01
CA ASN A 182 -19.75 3.25 -15.16
C ASN A 182 -18.75 4.13 -14.39
N TRP A 183 -17.46 4.11 -14.77
CA TRP A 183 -16.43 4.84 -14.06
C TRP A 183 -16.36 6.31 -14.50
N GLU A 184 -16.64 7.20 -13.56
CA GLU A 184 -16.56 8.66 -13.73
C GLU A 184 -15.52 9.22 -12.74
N PRO A 185 -14.25 9.39 -13.17
CA PRO A 185 -13.15 9.75 -12.26
C PRO A 185 -13.35 11.10 -11.57
N GLU A 186 -13.95 12.10 -12.24
CA GLU A 186 -14.22 13.40 -11.64
C GLU A 186 -15.22 13.32 -10.48
N GLU A 187 -16.31 12.57 -10.66
CA GLU A 187 -17.34 12.39 -9.64
C GLU A 187 -16.78 11.61 -8.45
N MET A 188 -16.01 10.55 -8.70
CA MET A 188 -15.40 9.76 -7.64
C MET A 188 -14.37 10.56 -6.84
N ILE A 189 -13.50 11.33 -7.49
CA ILE A 189 -12.53 12.18 -6.79
C ILE A 189 -13.25 13.27 -5.98
N GLN A 190 -14.32 13.88 -6.52
CA GLN A 190 -15.12 14.84 -5.76
C GLN A 190 -15.77 14.17 -4.54
N TYR A 191 -16.25 12.93 -4.70
CA TYR A 191 -16.83 12.16 -3.61
C TYR A 191 -15.80 11.90 -2.50
N TYR A 192 -14.59 11.42 -2.87
CA TYR A 192 -13.51 11.18 -1.91
C TYR A 192 -13.01 12.47 -1.23
N LYS A 193 -12.97 13.57 -1.96
CA LYS A 193 -12.67 14.89 -1.38
C LYS A 193 -13.71 15.30 -0.34
N ASN A 194 -15.01 15.08 -0.63
CA ASN A 194 -16.10 15.36 0.30
C ASN A 194 -16.04 14.47 1.55
N ALA A 195 -15.52 13.25 1.42
CA ALA A 195 -15.22 12.36 2.55
C ALA A 195 -14.01 12.83 3.38
N GLY A 196 -13.32 13.88 2.95
CA GLY A 196 -12.20 14.49 3.69
C GLY A 196 -10.82 14.09 3.20
N ALA A 197 -10.69 13.34 2.13
CA ALA A 197 -9.38 13.05 1.55
C ALA A 197 -8.70 14.33 1.05
N ARG A 198 -7.40 14.49 1.34
CA ARG A 198 -6.52 15.54 0.79
C ARG A 198 -5.50 15.00 -0.21
N MET A 199 -5.43 13.69 -0.32
CA MET A 199 -4.61 12.96 -1.27
C MET A 199 -5.41 11.77 -1.79
N PHE A 200 -5.27 11.48 -3.08
CA PHE A 200 -5.80 10.28 -3.70
C PHE A 200 -4.65 9.45 -4.26
N ILE A 201 -4.72 8.14 -4.08
CA ILE A 201 -3.69 7.20 -4.54
C ILE A 201 -4.34 6.20 -5.49
N SER A 202 -3.74 6.00 -6.66
CA SER A 202 -4.14 4.99 -7.65
C SER A 202 -3.18 3.81 -7.62
N LEU A 203 -3.70 2.59 -7.71
CA LEU A 203 -2.88 1.44 -8.09
C LEU A 203 -2.41 1.62 -9.54
N ALA A 204 -1.10 1.68 -9.77
CA ALA A 204 -0.55 1.73 -11.12
C ALA A 204 -0.37 0.32 -11.69
N ASN A 205 0.11 -0.62 -10.88
CA ASN A 205 0.14 -2.04 -11.20
C ASN A 205 0.20 -2.89 -9.93
N HIS A 206 -0.27 -4.12 -10.04
CA HIS A 206 -0.18 -5.12 -8.98
C HIS A 206 0.86 -6.20 -9.32
N HIS A 207 0.95 -7.23 -8.49
CA HIS A 207 1.79 -8.42 -8.73
C HIS A 207 1.42 -9.18 -10.00
N ASP A 208 0.25 -8.91 -10.55
CA ASP A 208 -0.29 -9.51 -11.76
C ASP A 208 0.37 -9.04 -13.08
N GLY A 209 1.26 -8.03 -12.98
CA GLY A 209 2.03 -7.57 -14.12
C GLY A 209 1.29 -6.64 -15.09
N PHE A 210 0.00 -6.35 -14.87
CA PHE A 210 -0.81 -5.47 -15.71
C PHE A 210 -0.64 -4.00 -15.32
N ASP A 211 -0.38 -3.12 -16.29
CA ASP A 211 -0.23 -1.68 -16.07
C ASP A 211 -1.56 -0.93 -16.26
N ALA A 212 -1.97 -0.14 -15.27
CA ALA A 212 -3.20 0.63 -15.33
C ALA A 212 -3.07 1.98 -16.06
N TRP A 213 -1.95 2.24 -16.77
CA TRP A 213 -1.71 3.45 -17.57
C TRP A 213 -1.30 3.10 -19.00
N ASP A 214 -1.13 4.10 -19.85
CA ASP A 214 -0.60 3.97 -21.23
C ASP A 214 0.91 3.71 -21.21
N SER A 215 1.29 2.55 -20.71
CA SER A 215 2.68 2.12 -20.51
C SER A 215 3.38 1.88 -21.85
N LYS A 216 4.56 2.48 -22.03
CA LYS A 216 5.40 2.29 -23.22
C LYS A 216 6.22 1.00 -23.15
N HIS A 217 6.33 0.40 -21.99
CA HIS A 217 7.20 -0.76 -21.75
C HIS A 217 6.43 -2.05 -21.48
N GLN A 218 5.15 -1.98 -21.12
CA GLN A 218 4.28 -3.13 -20.90
C GLN A 218 3.10 -3.11 -21.86
N PRO A 219 3.04 -4.01 -22.84
CA PRO A 219 1.92 -4.06 -23.78
C PRO A 219 0.60 -4.53 -23.13
N TRP A 220 0.69 -5.28 -22.01
CA TRP A 220 -0.45 -5.64 -21.18
C TRP A 220 -0.83 -4.48 -20.26
N ASN A 221 -1.59 -3.53 -20.80
CA ASN A 221 -1.96 -2.32 -20.08
C ASN A 221 -3.41 -1.88 -20.38
N ALA A 222 -3.95 -1.02 -19.51
CA ALA A 222 -5.34 -0.56 -19.55
C ALA A 222 -5.68 0.28 -20.80
N LYS A 223 -4.69 0.86 -21.46
CA LYS A 223 -4.89 1.58 -22.73
C LYS A 223 -5.10 0.64 -23.90
N ASN A 224 -4.36 -0.46 -23.91
CA ASN A 224 -4.41 -1.43 -25.00
C ASN A 224 -5.54 -2.45 -24.84
N HIS A 225 -5.92 -2.77 -23.59
CA HIS A 225 -6.88 -3.83 -23.26
C HIS A 225 -7.85 -3.39 -22.17
N GLY A 226 -8.94 -4.12 -22.03
CA GLY A 226 -9.97 -3.86 -21.04
C GLY A 226 -10.66 -2.52 -21.29
N PRO A 227 -10.44 -1.49 -20.46
CA PRO A 227 -11.16 -0.22 -20.57
C PRO A 227 -10.72 0.64 -21.76
N HIS A 228 -9.60 0.34 -22.40
CA HIS A 228 -8.98 1.18 -23.44
C HIS A 228 -8.76 2.65 -23.02
N ARG A 229 -8.46 2.84 -21.73
CA ARG A 229 -8.28 4.14 -21.06
C ARG A 229 -6.94 4.16 -20.32
N ASP A 230 -6.33 5.33 -20.21
CA ASP A 230 -5.24 5.58 -19.27
C ASP A 230 -5.82 5.85 -17.87
N VAL A 231 -6.07 4.78 -17.10
CA VAL A 231 -6.75 4.86 -15.81
C VAL A 231 -5.97 5.73 -14.82
N VAL A 232 -4.65 5.56 -14.73
CA VAL A 232 -3.79 6.37 -13.86
C VAL A 232 -3.80 7.83 -14.29
N GLY A 233 -3.70 8.11 -15.60
CA GLY A 233 -3.70 9.47 -16.14
C GLY A 233 -5.03 10.19 -15.89
N GLU A 234 -6.16 9.50 -16.03
CA GLU A 234 -7.48 10.06 -15.76
C GLU A 234 -7.69 10.35 -14.26
N TRP A 235 -7.25 9.44 -13.37
CA TRP A 235 -7.22 9.71 -11.93
C TRP A 235 -6.33 10.90 -11.57
N ALA A 236 -5.12 10.97 -12.14
CA ALA A 236 -4.19 12.08 -11.91
C ALA A 236 -4.80 13.43 -12.32
N ALA A 237 -5.44 13.46 -13.49
CA ALA A 237 -6.09 14.66 -14.01
C ALA A 237 -7.26 15.09 -13.11
N ALA A 238 -8.14 14.17 -12.71
CA ALA A 238 -9.27 14.44 -11.83
C ALA A 238 -8.81 14.93 -10.44
N ALA A 239 -7.82 14.24 -9.83
CA ALA A 239 -7.29 14.63 -8.52
C ALA A 239 -6.73 16.07 -8.54
N ARG A 240 -5.95 16.42 -9.57
CA ARG A 240 -5.37 17.76 -9.72
C ARG A 240 -6.43 18.84 -9.95
N ARG A 241 -7.43 18.58 -10.80
CA ARG A 241 -8.54 19.54 -11.00
C ARG A 241 -9.31 19.80 -9.72
N GLN A 242 -9.43 18.81 -8.87
CA GLN A 242 -10.08 18.93 -7.56
C GLN A 242 -9.16 19.46 -6.45
N GLY A 243 -7.87 19.68 -6.74
CA GLY A 243 -6.88 20.19 -5.78
C GLY A 243 -6.40 19.15 -4.76
N LEU A 244 -6.55 17.85 -5.03
CA LEU A 244 -5.94 16.79 -4.24
C LEU A 244 -4.51 16.54 -4.70
N ARG A 245 -3.65 16.12 -3.77
CA ARG A 245 -2.37 15.50 -4.10
C ARG A 245 -2.62 14.12 -4.73
N PHE A 246 -1.76 13.73 -5.66
CA PHE A 246 -1.91 12.49 -6.40
C PHE A 246 -0.74 11.53 -6.13
N GLY A 247 -1.05 10.31 -5.76
CA GLY A 247 -0.08 9.23 -5.57
C GLY A 247 -0.34 8.03 -6.47
N VAL A 248 0.70 7.21 -6.63
CA VAL A 248 0.63 5.92 -7.34
C VAL A 248 1.29 4.83 -6.53
N THR A 249 0.79 3.59 -6.67
CA THR A 249 1.41 2.41 -6.04
C THR A 249 1.92 1.43 -7.08
N VAL A 250 3.10 0.87 -6.83
CA VAL A 250 3.81 -0.04 -7.72
C VAL A 250 4.12 -1.34 -6.98
N HIS A 251 3.56 -2.46 -7.44
CA HIS A 251 3.65 -3.78 -6.81
C HIS A 251 4.35 -4.83 -7.69
N GLN A 252 4.64 -4.49 -8.94
CA GLN A 252 5.10 -5.43 -9.97
C GLN A 252 6.42 -6.15 -9.66
N ALA A 253 7.24 -5.63 -8.76
CA ALA A 253 8.52 -6.25 -8.45
C ALA A 253 8.38 -7.71 -7.96
N ARG A 254 7.26 -8.03 -7.30
CA ARG A 254 6.96 -9.38 -6.82
C ARG A 254 6.46 -10.32 -7.92
N ASN A 255 5.99 -9.80 -9.06
CA ASN A 255 5.44 -10.59 -10.17
C ASN A 255 6.35 -11.76 -10.57
N TRP A 256 7.69 -11.58 -10.53
CA TRP A 256 8.69 -12.60 -10.84
C TRP A 256 8.41 -13.94 -10.15
N TRP A 257 8.15 -13.94 -8.85
CA TRP A 257 7.85 -15.17 -8.09
C TRP A 257 6.36 -15.42 -7.92
N TRP A 258 5.62 -14.35 -7.77
CA TRP A 258 4.21 -14.42 -7.41
C TRP A 258 3.38 -15.14 -8.46
N PHE A 259 3.68 -14.93 -9.74
CA PHE A 259 2.88 -15.46 -10.83
C PHE A 259 3.36 -16.81 -11.38
N GLN A 260 4.34 -17.44 -10.75
CA GLN A 260 4.83 -18.76 -11.18
C GLN A 260 3.77 -19.85 -11.14
N THR A 261 2.69 -19.68 -10.36
CA THR A 261 1.54 -20.59 -10.37
C THR A 261 0.86 -20.70 -11.73
N ALA A 262 0.88 -19.64 -12.55
CA ALA A 262 0.31 -19.66 -13.90
C ALA A 262 1.05 -20.61 -14.87
N HIS A 263 2.25 -21.07 -14.52
CA HIS A 263 3.01 -22.04 -15.32
C HIS A 263 2.75 -23.50 -14.92
N ASN A 264 1.84 -23.76 -13.98
CA ASN A 264 1.45 -25.10 -13.54
C ASN A 264 0.58 -25.83 -14.57
N ALA A 265 0.18 -27.02 -14.17
CA ALA A 265 -0.87 -27.84 -14.77
C ALA A 265 -1.59 -28.59 -13.65
N ASP A 266 -2.82 -29.01 -13.87
CA ASP A 266 -3.51 -29.89 -12.94
C ASP A 266 -2.78 -31.22 -12.79
N LYS A 267 -2.80 -31.76 -11.59
CA LYS A 267 -2.29 -33.10 -11.27
C LYS A 267 -3.36 -34.17 -11.46
N ASN A 268 -4.64 -33.76 -11.39
CA ASN A 268 -5.79 -34.65 -11.39
C ASN A 268 -6.85 -34.17 -12.40
N GLY A 269 -7.79 -35.07 -12.71
CA GLY A 269 -8.94 -34.77 -13.57
C GLY A 269 -8.68 -34.89 -15.06
N PRO A 270 -9.67 -34.49 -15.90
CA PRO A 270 -9.63 -34.71 -17.35
C PRO A 270 -8.58 -33.87 -18.08
N LEU A 271 -8.10 -32.79 -17.49
CA LEU A 271 -7.08 -31.93 -18.05
C LEU A 271 -5.71 -32.04 -17.30
N ALA A 272 -5.54 -33.16 -16.55
CA ALA A 272 -4.28 -33.41 -15.87
C ALA A 272 -3.08 -33.36 -16.83
N GLY A 273 -2.05 -32.61 -16.47
CA GLY A 273 -0.84 -32.41 -17.28
C GLY A 273 -0.99 -31.40 -18.43
N VAL A 274 -2.19 -30.83 -18.65
CA VAL A 274 -2.37 -29.75 -19.62
C VAL A 274 -1.88 -28.45 -18.97
N PRO A 275 -0.84 -27.79 -19.53
CA PRO A 275 -0.31 -26.56 -18.96
C PRO A 275 -1.36 -25.45 -18.91
N TYR A 276 -1.32 -24.64 -17.87
CA TYR A 276 -2.09 -23.40 -17.82
C TYR A 276 -1.53 -22.36 -18.82
N ASP A 277 -2.30 -21.31 -19.06
CA ASP A 277 -2.02 -20.32 -20.10
C ASP A 277 -0.76 -19.46 -19.85
N GLY A 278 -0.21 -19.45 -18.64
CA GLY A 278 1.08 -18.82 -18.35
C GLY A 278 2.26 -19.44 -19.12
N ARG A 279 2.11 -20.65 -19.65
CA ARG A 279 3.10 -21.27 -20.54
C ARG A 279 2.97 -20.89 -22.01
N MET A 280 1.90 -20.19 -22.37
CA MET A 280 1.72 -19.71 -23.73
C MET A 280 2.79 -18.68 -24.08
N THR A 281 3.08 -18.60 -25.38
CA THR A 281 4.04 -17.67 -25.96
C THR A 281 3.35 -16.76 -26.97
N LYS A 282 4.04 -15.73 -27.44
CA LYS A 282 3.54 -14.84 -28.49
C LYS A 282 3.01 -15.58 -29.73
N ALA A 283 3.62 -16.73 -30.06
CA ALA A 283 3.22 -17.53 -31.22
C ALA A 283 1.84 -18.18 -31.06
N ASP A 284 1.45 -18.53 -29.84
CA ASP A 284 0.16 -19.14 -29.53
C ASP A 284 -1.01 -18.16 -29.69
N GLY A 285 -0.73 -16.86 -29.71
CA GLY A 285 -1.70 -15.79 -29.93
C GLY A 285 -2.18 -15.64 -31.37
N LYS A 286 -1.63 -16.36 -32.32
CA LYS A 286 -2.02 -16.25 -33.73
C LYS A 286 -3.52 -16.52 -33.92
N ASN A 287 -4.22 -15.56 -34.50
CA ASN A 287 -5.68 -15.55 -34.67
C ASN A 287 -6.48 -15.53 -33.35
N GLN A 288 -5.85 -15.22 -32.22
CA GLN A 288 -6.53 -14.96 -30.96
C GLN A 288 -6.70 -13.47 -30.74
N TRP A 289 -7.55 -13.07 -29.78
CA TRP A 289 -7.76 -11.65 -29.45
C TRP A 289 -6.49 -10.95 -28.95
N TRP A 290 -5.53 -11.72 -28.42
CA TRP A 290 -4.24 -11.25 -27.91
C TRP A 290 -3.07 -11.46 -28.89
N GLU A 291 -3.37 -11.58 -30.20
CA GLU A 291 -2.34 -11.72 -31.24
C GLU A 291 -1.33 -10.56 -31.16
N GLY A 292 -0.05 -10.93 -31.21
CA GLY A 292 1.06 -9.97 -31.09
C GLY A 292 1.54 -9.70 -29.68
N LEU A 293 0.80 -10.16 -28.64
CA LEU A 293 1.22 -10.07 -27.25
C LEU A 293 1.94 -11.32 -26.79
N ASP A 294 2.88 -11.17 -25.87
CA ASP A 294 3.55 -12.29 -25.21
C ASP A 294 3.00 -12.47 -23.79
N PRO A 295 2.32 -13.57 -23.46
CA PRO A 295 1.84 -13.86 -22.11
C PRO A 295 2.96 -13.88 -21.06
N GLN A 296 4.19 -14.23 -21.44
CA GLN A 296 5.35 -14.20 -20.55
C GLN A 296 5.67 -12.79 -20.02
N MET A 297 5.25 -11.75 -20.74
CA MET A 297 5.39 -10.36 -20.25
C MET A 297 4.38 -10.04 -19.14
N LEU A 298 3.23 -10.71 -19.10
CA LEU A 298 2.21 -10.57 -18.04
C LEU A 298 2.53 -11.47 -16.85
N TYR A 299 2.75 -12.77 -17.10
CA TYR A 299 2.90 -13.81 -16.07
C TYR A 299 4.32 -13.91 -15.50
N SER A 300 5.25 -13.12 -15.99
CA SER A 300 6.70 -13.32 -15.92
C SER A 300 7.18 -14.63 -16.57
N ALA A 301 8.46 -14.73 -16.81
CA ALA A 301 9.03 -15.95 -17.39
C ALA A 301 9.06 -17.09 -16.36
N LYS A 302 8.76 -18.32 -16.78
CA LYS A 302 8.95 -19.50 -15.95
C LYS A 302 10.43 -19.65 -15.59
N HIS A 303 10.73 -19.89 -14.32
CA HIS A 303 12.10 -19.94 -13.82
C HIS A 303 12.27 -20.97 -12.68
N PRO A 304 13.50 -21.42 -12.36
CA PRO A 304 13.77 -22.27 -11.21
C PRO A 304 13.30 -21.67 -9.88
N LYS A 305 12.90 -22.49 -8.91
CA LYS A 305 12.29 -22.07 -7.63
C LYS A 305 13.05 -20.96 -6.91
N ASN A 306 14.36 -21.02 -6.87
CA ASN A 306 15.22 -20.05 -6.17
C ASN A 306 15.90 -19.05 -7.12
N ALA A 307 15.39 -18.93 -8.35
CA ALA A 307 15.96 -18.00 -9.30
C ALA A 307 15.75 -16.55 -8.85
N LEU A 308 16.84 -15.81 -8.88
CA LEU A 308 16.81 -14.36 -8.66
C LEU A 308 16.31 -13.67 -9.93
N PRO A 309 15.69 -12.49 -9.81
CA PRO A 309 15.26 -11.74 -10.97
C PRO A 309 16.42 -11.49 -11.94
N ASP A 310 16.17 -11.75 -13.21
CA ASP A 310 17.11 -11.42 -14.27
C ASP A 310 17.36 -9.90 -14.34
N ALA A 311 18.55 -9.51 -14.82
CA ALA A 311 18.90 -8.10 -14.96
C ALA A 311 17.94 -7.36 -15.92
N SER A 312 17.44 -8.03 -16.95
CA SER A 312 16.45 -7.47 -17.88
C SER A 312 15.10 -7.26 -17.22
N TYR A 313 14.67 -8.15 -16.31
CA TYR A 313 13.48 -7.96 -15.50
C TYR A 313 13.59 -6.76 -14.56
N ALA A 314 14.72 -6.63 -13.86
CA ALA A 314 14.98 -5.48 -13.00
C ALA A 314 15.02 -4.15 -13.80
N LYS A 315 15.59 -4.18 -15.02
CA LYS A 315 15.58 -3.03 -15.93
C LYS A 315 14.17 -2.71 -16.43
N HIS A 316 13.37 -3.73 -16.74
CA HIS A 316 11.97 -3.56 -17.13
C HIS A 316 11.13 -2.94 -16.01
N PHE A 317 11.34 -3.35 -14.76
CA PHE A 317 10.74 -2.69 -13.60
C PHE A 317 11.14 -1.20 -13.53
N TYR A 318 12.43 -0.91 -13.69
CA TYR A 318 12.93 0.47 -13.70
C TYR A 318 12.28 1.29 -14.81
N ASP A 319 12.26 0.78 -16.05
CA ASP A 319 11.73 1.49 -17.21
C ASP A 319 10.23 1.79 -17.09
N ARG A 320 9.44 0.81 -16.64
CA ARG A 320 7.99 0.99 -16.38
C ARG A 320 7.74 2.02 -15.29
N THR A 321 8.45 1.93 -14.18
CA THR A 321 8.26 2.87 -13.06
C THR A 321 8.73 4.28 -13.43
N ARG A 322 9.82 4.40 -14.17
CA ARG A 322 10.25 5.69 -14.70
C ARG A 322 9.24 6.29 -15.68
N ASP A 323 8.73 5.49 -16.62
CA ASP A 323 7.70 5.91 -17.56
C ASP A 323 6.44 6.44 -16.84
N LEU A 324 6.01 5.74 -15.78
CA LEU A 324 4.91 6.17 -14.92
C LEU A 324 5.19 7.55 -14.27
N ILE A 325 6.41 7.76 -13.74
CA ILE A 325 6.81 9.04 -13.17
C ILE A 325 6.84 10.14 -14.23
N ASP A 326 7.44 9.87 -15.38
CA ASP A 326 7.60 10.86 -16.46
C ASP A 326 6.27 11.28 -17.07
N GLN A 327 5.30 10.36 -17.19
CA GLN A 327 3.98 10.65 -17.75
C GLN A 327 3.04 11.35 -16.78
N HIS A 328 3.07 10.97 -15.50
CA HIS A 328 2.03 11.38 -14.55
C HIS A 328 2.53 12.26 -13.41
N ASP A 329 3.84 12.47 -13.25
CA ASP A 329 4.47 13.35 -12.22
C ASP A 329 3.77 13.23 -10.85
N PRO A 330 3.70 12.03 -10.24
CA PRO A 330 2.98 11.84 -8.98
C PRO A 330 3.66 12.58 -7.81
N ASP A 331 2.85 12.99 -6.83
CA ASP A 331 3.34 13.56 -5.56
C ASP A 331 3.86 12.45 -4.63
N LEU A 332 3.28 11.24 -4.73
CA LEU A 332 3.65 10.08 -3.94
C LEU A 332 3.87 8.87 -4.84
N LEU A 333 4.98 8.17 -4.60
CA LEU A 333 5.28 6.85 -5.16
C LEU A 333 5.38 5.84 -4.00
N TYR A 334 4.57 4.80 -4.06
CA TYR A 334 4.53 3.76 -3.04
C TYR A 334 5.06 2.44 -3.61
N PHE A 335 5.98 1.81 -2.88
CA PHE A 335 6.42 0.45 -3.15
C PHE A 335 5.80 -0.55 -2.17
N ASP A 336 5.03 -1.50 -2.71
CA ASP A 336 4.51 -2.64 -1.93
C ASP A 336 5.59 -3.73 -1.76
N ASN A 337 6.76 -3.32 -1.30
CA ASN A 337 7.92 -4.19 -1.11
C ASN A 337 8.69 -3.78 0.13
N SER A 338 9.48 -4.72 0.65
CA SER A 338 10.44 -4.41 1.70
C SER A 338 11.51 -3.46 1.19
N ARG A 339 11.66 -2.31 1.86
CA ARG A 339 12.62 -1.24 1.50
C ARG A 339 12.41 -0.72 0.07
N VAL A 340 13.41 -0.84 -0.79
CA VAL A 340 13.31 -0.53 -2.22
C VAL A 340 13.41 -1.82 -3.03
N PRO A 341 12.52 -2.04 -4.02
CA PRO A 341 12.43 -3.32 -4.73
C PRO A 341 13.58 -3.51 -5.71
N LEU A 342 13.93 -4.78 -5.94
CA LEU A 342 14.91 -5.19 -6.96
C LEU A 342 16.28 -4.50 -6.87
N GLY A 343 16.74 -4.23 -5.63
CA GLY A 343 18.08 -3.70 -5.35
C GLY A 343 18.38 -2.40 -6.10
N TRP A 344 19.31 -2.45 -7.07
CA TRP A 344 19.72 -1.26 -7.83
C TRP A 344 18.55 -0.56 -8.54
N ALA A 345 17.59 -1.30 -9.07
CA ALA A 345 16.48 -0.73 -9.82
C ALA A 345 15.61 0.18 -8.93
N GLY A 346 15.24 -0.30 -7.74
CA GLY A 346 14.53 0.50 -6.76
C GLY A 346 15.34 1.67 -6.21
N MET A 347 16.65 1.49 -5.99
CA MET A 347 17.54 2.56 -5.55
C MET A 347 17.68 3.67 -6.61
N ASN A 348 17.86 3.28 -7.89
CA ASN A 348 17.90 4.24 -8.99
C ASN A 348 16.56 4.96 -9.17
N ILE A 349 15.42 4.26 -9.03
CA ILE A 349 14.10 4.90 -9.06
C ILE A 349 13.91 5.87 -7.89
N ALA A 350 14.34 5.52 -6.69
CA ALA A 350 14.26 6.43 -5.53
C ALA A 350 15.02 7.74 -5.79
N ALA A 351 16.26 7.64 -6.25
CA ALA A 351 17.07 8.81 -6.61
C ALA A 351 16.46 9.57 -7.79
N TYR A 352 16.01 8.85 -8.83
CA TYR A 352 15.36 9.44 -10.00
C TYR A 352 14.10 10.24 -9.60
N PHE A 353 13.23 9.66 -8.79
CA PHE A 353 11.99 10.30 -8.38
C PHE A 353 12.23 11.59 -7.59
N TYR A 354 13.20 11.58 -6.66
CA TYR A 354 13.58 12.78 -5.92
C TYR A 354 14.19 13.85 -6.84
N ASN A 355 15.09 13.47 -7.73
CA ASN A 355 15.73 14.39 -8.68
C ASN A 355 14.73 14.95 -9.70
N HIS A 356 13.86 14.10 -10.26
CA HIS A 356 12.78 14.52 -11.16
C HIS A 356 11.88 15.57 -10.50
N ASN A 357 11.47 15.31 -9.25
CA ASN A 357 10.61 16.23 -8.52
C ASN A 357 11.31 17.58 -8.23
N LEU A 358 12.58 17.56 -7.83
CA LEU A 358 13.35 18.80 -7.66
C LEU A 358 13.48 19.58 -8.96
N LYS A 359 13.70 18.89 -10.09
CA LYS A 359 13.81 19.52 -11.42
C LYS A 359 12.49 20.13 -11.87
N THR A 360 11.38 19.43 -11.69
CA THR A 360 10.06 19.86 -12.16
C THR A 360 9.41 20.90 -11.26
N ARG A 361 9.64 20.83 -9.94
CA ARG A 361 8.94 21.69 -8.95
C ARG A 361 9.83 22.68 -8.22
N GLY A 362 11.15 22.65 -8.44
CA GLY A 362 12.12 23.56 -7.79
C GLY A 362 12.32 23.34 -6.30
N LYS A 363 11.59 22.42 -5.68
CA LYS A 363 11.68 22.04 -4.26
C LYS A 363 11.26 20.60 -4.05
N MET A 364 11.67 19.98 -2.94
CA MET A 364 11.27 18.62 -2.62
C MET A 364 9.78 18.58 -2.21
N GLU A 365 8.97 17.99 -3.07
CA GLU A 365 7.55 17.71 -2.82
C GLU A 365 7.21 16.22 -3.02
N ALA A 366 8.19 15.40 -3.39
CA ALA A 366 8.02 13.96 -3.56
C ALA A 366 7.89 13.24 -2.21
N VAL A 367 7.04 12.24 -2.17
CA VAL A 367 6.94 11.26 -1.09
C VAL A 367 7.17 9.88 -1.66
N LEU A 368 8.23 9.20 -1.22
CA LEU A 368 8.45 7.79 -1.51
C LEU A 368 8.12 6.99 -0.27
N THR A 369 7.29 5.95 -0.40
CA THR A 369 6.96 5.05 0.72
C THR A 369 7.43 3.63 0.45
N GLY A 370 7.69 2.88 1.50
CA GLY A 370 8.05 1.47 1.43
C GLY A 370 7.90 0.78 2.77
N LYS A 371 7.77 -0.56 2.71
CA LYS A 371 7.55 -1.41 3.89
C LYS A 371 8.87 -1.85 4.53
N GLN A 372 8.81 -2.27 5.80
CA GLN A 372 9.91 -2.88 6.55
C GLN A 372 11.22 -2.07 6.52
N ILE A 373 11.11 -0.76 6.62
CA ILE A 373 12.27 0.14 6.62
C ILE A 373 12.98 0.06 7.98
N PRO A 374 14.27 -0.30 8.03
CA PRO A 374 15.04 -0.25 9.27
C PRO A 374 15.07 1.13 9.90
N ALA A 375 15.07 1.21 11.21
CA ALA A 375 15.00 2.49 11.95
C ALA A 375 16.12 3.47 11.54
N ASN A 376 17.32 2.98 11.24
CA ASN A 376 18.44 3.79 10.77
C ASN A 376 18.28 4.32 9.33
N LEU A 377 17.36 3.78 8.55
CA LEU A 377 17.04 4.20 7.18
C LEU A 377 15.68 4.90 7.08
N ALA A 378 14.92 4.99 8.17
CA ALA A 378 13.56 5.51 8.17
C ALA A 378 13.42 6.98 7.73
N LYS A 379 14.55 7.70 7.60
CA LYS A 379 14.57 9.06 7.08
C LYS A 379 14.77 9.13 5.56
N ALA A 380 15.25 8.06 4.93
CA ALA A 380 15.49 8.03 3.49
C ALA A 380 14.19 8.00 2.65
N LEU A 381 13.10 7.56 3.25
CA LEU A 381 11.76 7.50 2.68
C LEU A 381 10.73 7.40 3.83
N VAL A 382 9.45 7.46 3.52
CA VAL A 382 8.37 7.33 4.51
C VAL A 382 8.08 5.85 4.74
N ALA A 383 8.26 5.38 5.98
CA ALA A 383 7.95 4.00 6.34
C ALA A 383 6.44 3.75 6.33
N ASP A 384 6.03 2.69 5.65
CA ASP A 384 4.64 2.24 5.59
C ASP A 384 4.42 1.00 6.47
N TYR A 385 3.30 0.99 7.19
CA TYR A 385 2.88 -0.11 8.06
C TYR A 385 1.53 -0.64 7.58
N GLU A 386 1.56 -1.71 6.81
CA GLU A 386 0.37 -2.36 6.29
C GLU A 386 -0.55 -2.86 7.40
N ARG A 387 -1.82 -2.40 7.40
CA ARG A 387 -2.80 -2.65 8.46
C ARG A 387 -2.16 -2.45 9.85
N GLY A 388 -1.25 -1.48 9.93
CA GLY A 388 -0.29 -1.36 11.03
C GLY A 388 -0.39 -0.07 11.82
N LEU A 389 0.30 -0.04 12.94
CA LEU A 389 0.26 1.03 13.92
C LEU A 389 1.63 1.21 14.56
N THR A 390 1.79 2.31 15.29
CA THR A 390 2.92 2.52 16.20
C THR A 390 2.42 2.69 17.63
N SER A 391 3.22 2.32 18.62
CA SER A 391 2.89 2.51 20.04
C SER A 391 3.32 3.88 20.58
N GLU A 392 4.11 4.64 19.82
CA GLU A 392 4.72 5.89 20.26
C GLU A 392 4.67 6.95 19.17
N ILE A 393 4.95 8.22 19.54
CA ILE A 393 5.13 9.31 18.59
C ILE A 393 6.42 9.05 17.79
N MET A 394 6.28 8.92 16.47
CA MET A 394 7.43 8.73 15.60
C MET A 394 8.16 10.07 15.36
N PRO A 395 9.50 10.08 15.38
CA PRO A 395 10.28 11.30 15.15
C PRO A 395 10.27 11.76 13.68
N TYR A 396 9.81 10.91 12.76
CA TYR A 396 9.70 11.16 11.33
C TYR A 396 8.27 10.87 10.85
N ALA A 397 7.93 11.32 9.64
CA ALA A 397 6.67 11.00 9.00
C ALA A 397 6.61 9.49 8.69
N TRP A 398 5.45 8.89 8.85
CA TRP A 398 5.18 7.50 8.53
C TRP A 398 3.75 7.34 8.00
N GLN A 399 3.44 6.20 7.43
CA GLN A 399 2.14 5.89 6.85
C GLN A 399 1.56 4.65 7.51
N SER A 400 0.24 4.66 7.68
CA SER A 400 -0.56 3.49 8.00
C SER A 400 -1.62 3.34 6.94
N GLU A 401 -1.84 2.13 6.49
CA GLU A 401 -2.86 1.82 5.49
C GLU A 401 -3.76 0.67 5.92
N THR A 402 -4.99 0.69 5.42
CA THR A 402 -5.94 -0.43 5.56
C THR A 402 -7.01 -0.35 4.48
N CYS A 403 -7.88 -1.36 4.41
CA CYS A 403 -9.04 -1.38 3.50
C CYS A 403 -10.35 -1.46 4.28
N ILE A 404 -11.43 -0.96 3.68
CA ILE A 404 -12.77 -1.08 4.27
C ILE A 404 -13.21 -2.55 4.29
N GLY A 405 -13.05 -3.24 3.16
CA GLY A 405 -13.35 -4.66 3.01
C GLY A 405 -12.08 -5.48 2.76
N GLU A 406 -11.85 -5.91 1.53
CA GLU A 406 -10.62 -6.56 1.07
C GLU A 406 -9.83 -5.59 0.17
N TRP A 407 -8.58 -5.93 -0.21
CA TRP A 407 -7.78 -5.05 -1.06
C TRP A 407 -8.40 -4.88 -2.44
N HIS A 408 -8.68 -5.96 -3.16
CA HIS A 408 -9.57 -5.96 -4.32
C HIS A 408 -10.98 -6.33 -3.90
N TYR A 409 -11.99 -5.88 -4.64
CA TYR A 409 -13.39 -6.07 -4.30
C TYR A 409 -13.75 -7.55 -4.13
N GLN A 410 -14.43 -7.87 -3.01
CA GLN A 410 -14.90 -9.20 -2.64
C GLN A 410 -16.41 -9.19 -2.44
N ARG A 411 -17.16 -9.72 -3.40
CA ARG A 411 -18.63 -9.74 -3.38
C ARG A 411 -19.21 -10.42 -2.15
N ALA A 412 -18.56 -11.48 -1.66
CA ALA A 412 -19.07 -12.23 -0.51
C ALA A 412 -19.17 -11.37 0.77
N ILE A 413 -18.30 -10.35 0.94
CA ILE A 413 -18.40 -9.39 2.06
C ILE A 413 -19.72 -8.59 1.97
N PHE A 414 -20.13 -8.24 0.77
CA PHE A 414 -21.38 -7.51 0.53
C PHE A 414 -22.62 -8.39 0.73
N GLU A 415 -22.60 -9.61 0.20
CA GLU A 415 -23.76 -10.49 0.18
C GLU A 415 -23.98 -11.21 1.51
N ILE A 416 -22.91 -11.63 2.20
CA ILE A 416 -22.97 -12.47 3.39
C ILE A 416 -22.45 -11.69 4.61
N PRO A 417 -23.31 -11.26 5.54
CA PRO A 417 -22.87 -10.52 6.72
C PRO A 417 -21.82 -11.27 7.53
N GLY A 418 -20.67 -10.61 7.76
CA GLY A 418 -19.55 -11.15 8.55
C GLY A 418 -18.61 -12.08 7.78
N GLU A 419 -18.90 -12.41 6.51
CA GLU A 419 -17.98 -13.18 5.68
C GLU A 419 -16.67 -12.39 5.47
N TYR A 420 -15.54 -13.10 5.39
CA TYR A 420 -14.20 -12.48 5.37
C TYR A 420 -13.95 -11.43 6.47
N GLY A 421 -14.72 -11.48 7.58
CA GLY A 421 -14.64 -10.54 8.70
C GLY A 421 -15.46 -9.26 8.52
N GLY A 422 -16.22 -9.14 7.41
CA GLY A 422 -17.11 -8.01 7.13
C GLY A 422 -16.36 -6.73 6.75
N TYR A 423 -17.12 -5.66 6.61
CA TYR A 423 -16.56 -4.31 6.43
C TYR A 423 -16.00 -3.77 7.74
N LEU A 424 -14.91 -2.99 7.62
CA LEU A 424 -14.37 -2.23 8.74
C LEU A 424 -15.38 -1.13 9.15
N PRO A 425 -15.86 -1.11 10.41
CA PRO A 425 -16.84 -0.12 10.83
C PRO A 425 -16.29 1.32 10.74
N PRO A 426 -17.12 2.33 10.43
CA PRO A 426 -16.72 3.74 10.39
C PRO A 426 -16.00 4.20 11.66
N ARG A 427 -16.47 3.74 12.83
CA ARG A 427 -15.86 4.01 14.13
C ARG A 427 -14.39 3.56 14.16
N ASP A 428 -14.09 2.35 13.71
CA ASP A 428 -12.75 1.79 13.75
C ASP A 428 -11.83 2.49 12.74
N VAL A 429 -12.35 2.89 11.57
CA VAL A 429 -11.62 3.72 10.59
C VAL A 429 -11.24 5.07 11.18
N ILE A 430 -12.19 5.76 11.84
CA ILE A 430 -11.96 7.06 12.47
C ILE A 430 -10.95 6.93 13.62
N HIS A 431 -11.08 5.91 14.46
CA HIS A 431 -10.13 5.65 15.54
C HIS A 431 -8.72 5.37 15.01
N TRP A 432 -8.61 4.65 13.90
CA TRP A 432 -7.33 4.38 13.24
C TRP A 432 -6.68 5.66 12.71
N LEU A 433 -7.45 6.48 11.99
CA LEU A 433 -7.01 7.79 11.53
C LEU A 433 -6.51 8.66 12.70
N VAL A 434 -7.30 8.79 13.76
CA VAL A 434 -6.97 9.63 14.93
C VAL A 434 -5.72 9.12 15.65
N ASP A 435 -5.63 7.80 15.88
CA ASP A 435 -4.45 7.20 16.51
C ASP A 435 -3.17 7.41 15.67
N THR A 436 -3.26 7.21 14.36
CA THR A 436 -2.15 7.42 13.41
C THR A 436 -1.67 8.88 13.43
N VAL A 437 -2.60 9.83 13.33
CA VAL A 437 -2.28 11.26 13.28
C VAL A 437 -1.68 11.75 14.59
N SER A 438 -2.16 11.28 15.74
CA SER A 438 -1.62 11.63 17.06
C SER A 438 -0.15 11.22 17.24
N LYS A 439 0.33 10.30 16.41
CA LYS A 439 1.68 9.72 16.44
C LYS A 439 2.57 10.13 15.26
N ASN A 440 2.24 11.24 14.59
CA ASN A 440 2.96 11.81 13.44
C ASN A 440 2.77 11.07 12.11
N GLY A 441 1.72 10.26 11.99
CA GLY A 441 1.43 9.48 10.79
C GLY A 441 0.45 10.15 9.84
N THR A 442 0.37 9.56 8.64
CA THR A 442 -0.65 9.80 7.61
C THR A 442 -1.42 8.50 7.39
N PHE A 443 -2.73 8.59 7.34
CA PHE A 443 -3.60 7.43 7.19
C PHE A 443 -4.11 7.31 5.76
N VAL A 444 -4.06 6.10 5.22
CA VAL A 444 -4.52 5.76 3.87
C VAL A 444 -5.60 4.69 3.97
N LEU A 445 -6.76 4.98 3.41
CA LEU A 445 -7.91 4.08 3.38
C LEU A 445 -8.16 3.58 1.98
N ASN A 446 -8.03 2.28 1.75
CA ASN A 446 -8.44 1.68 0.50
C ASN A 446 -9.96 1.51 0.44
N VAL A 447 -10.54 2.00 -0.65
CA VAL A 447 -11.94 1.79 -1.05
C VAL A 447 -11.90 1.04 -2.38
N PRO A 448 -12.12 -0.28 -2.38
CA PRO A 448 -11.97 -1.09 -3.59
C PRO A 448 -13.08 -0.79 -4.59
N GLY A 449 -12.71 -0.65 -5.87
CA GLY A 449 -13.66 -0.50 -6.96
C GLY A 449 -14.17 -1.83 -7.49
N LYS A 450 -15.43 -1.85 -7.92
CA LYS A 450 -16.03 -2.95 -8.68
C LYS A 450 -15.55 -2.97 -10.14
N PRO A 451 -15.71 -4.09 -10.87
CA PRO A 451 -15.25 -4.18 -12.26
C PRO A 451 -15.88 -3.16 -13.20
N ASP A 452 -17.09 -2.72 -12.89
CA ASP A 452 -17.83 -1.74 -13.69
C ASP A 452 -17.46 -0.28 -13.42
N GLY A 453 -16.58 -0.04 -12.44
CA GLY A 453 -16.14 1.31 -12.07
C GLY A 453 -16.92 1.95 -10.92
N THR A 454 -17.87 1.25 -10.33
CA THR A 454 -18.64 1.73 -9.16
C THR A 454 -18.05 1.22 -7.84
N ILE A 455 -18.58 1.75 -6.73
CA ILE A 455 -18.33 1.30 -5.35
C ILE A 455 -19.61 0.68 -4.83
N ASP A 456 -19.55 -0.30 -3.94
CA ASP A 456 -20.75 -0.87 -3.35
C ASP A 456 -21.40 0.07 -2.30
N SER A 457 -22.70 -0.12 -2.06
CA SER A 457 -23.46 0.76 -1.18
C SER A 457 -23.07 0.68 0.30
N LYS A 458 -22.49 -0.42 0.76
CA LYS A 458 -22.03 -0.56 2.14
C LYS A 458 -20.70 0.15 2.35
N GLU A 459 -19.81 0.12 1.36
CA GLU A 459 -18.57 0.91 1.38
C GLU A 459 -18.88 2.41 1.29
N ILE A 460 -19.84 2.81 0.43
CA ILE A 460 -20.34 4.18 0.35
C ILE A 460 -20.82 4.64 1.73
N ALA A 461 -21.61 3.83 2.43
CA ALA A 461 -22.11 4.19 3.77
C ALA A 461 -20.97 4.42 4.78
N VAL A 462 -19.91 3.60 4.74
CA VAL A 462 -18.73 3.80 5.60
C VAL A 462 -18.02 5.12 5.26
N VAL A 463 -17.81 5.39 3.98
CA VAL A 463 -17.13 6.62 3.50
C VAL A 463 -17.94 7.88 3.85
N ASP A 464 -19.28 7.83 3.73
CA ASP A 464 -20.18 8.93 4.09
C ASP A 464 -20.09 9.27 5.59
N GLU A 465 -20.07 8.26 6.45
CA GLU A 465 -19.93 8.44 7.89
C GLU A 465 -18.57 9.06 8.27
N ILE A 466 -17.50 8.63 7.61
CA ILE A 466 -16.17 9.23 7.78
C ILE A 466 -16.20 10.71 7.36
N GLY A 467 -16.82 11.01 6.21
CA GLY A 467 -16.96 12.38 5.68
C GLY A 467 -17.75 13.28 6.63
N ALA A 468 -18.84 12.77 7.19
CA ALA A 468 -19.64 13.49 8.18
C ALA A 468 -18.83 13.85 9.43
N TRP A 469 -18.03 12.89 9.94
CA TRP A 469 -17.16 13.12 11.09
C TRP A 469 -16.02 14.10 10.76
N MET A 470 -15.39 13.96 9.60
CA MET A 470 -14.27 14.82 9.16
C MET A 470 -14.73 16.28 8.94
N LYS A 471 -15.95 16.50 8.45
CA LYS A 471 -16.52 17.84 8.28
C LYS A 471 -16.58 18.62 9.60
N ILE A 472 -16.76 17.93 10.72
CA ILE A 472 -16.87 18.53 12.06
C ILE A 472 -15.49 18.59 12.73
N ASN A 473 -14.74 17.50 12.70
CA ASN A 473 -13.52 17.31 13.49
C ASN A 473 -12.22 17.52 12.71
N GLY A 474 -12.29 17.79 11.42
CA GLY A 474 -11.12 17.90 10.55
C GLY A 474 -10.09 18.95 10.98
N GLU A 475 -10.50 20.00 11.70
CA GLU A 475 -9.60 20.99 12.30
C GLU A 475 -8.61 20.33 13.28
N ALA A 476 -9.02 19.29 13.99
CA ALA A 476 -8.16 18.53 14.90
C ALA A 476 -7.24 17.52 14.20
N ILE A 477 -7.43 17.32 12.89
CA ILE A 477 -6.70 16.34 12.07
C ILE A 477 -5.71 17.05 11.13
N TYR A 478 -6.22 17.87 10.20
CA TYR A 478 -5.40 18.51 9.18
C TYR A 478 -4.50 19.59 9.74
N ASP A 479 -3.33 19.77 9.10
CA ASP A 479 -2.39 20.81 9.45
C ASP A 479 -1.89 20.75 10.91
N THR A 480 -2.08 19.58 11.57
CA THR A 480 -1.68 19.35 12.96
C THR A 480 -0.33 18.65 13.08
N ARG A 481 0.19 18.66 14.29
CA ARG A 481 1.39 17.90 14.71
C ARG A 481 1.06 17.15 15.99
N PRO A 482 1.81 16.08 16.32
CA PRO A 482 1.70 15.46 17.63
C PRO A 482 1.92 16.48 18.75
N TRP A 483 1.22 16.28 19.84
CA TRP A 483 1.55 16.97 21.09
C TRP A 483 2.67 16.23 21.83
N THR A 484 3.06 16.66 23.03
CA THR A 484 4.12 16.03 23.86
C THR A 484 3.80 14.59 24.27
N VAL A 485 2.51 14.27 24.39
CA VAL A 485 1.98 12.91 24.57
C VAL A 485 0.95 12.63 23.48
N TYR A 486 0.92 11.42 22.97
CA TYR A 486 -0.03 11.07 21.91
C TYR A 486 -1.46 10.82 22.41
N GLY A 487 -1.62 10.48 23.70
CA GLY A 487 -2.92 10.16 24.25
C GLY A 487 -2.91 9.70 25.70
N GLU A 488 -4.11 9.49 26.22
CA GLU A 488 -4.42 8.90 27.52
C GLU A 488 -5.46 7.80 27.34
N GLY A 489 -5.57 6.93 28.32
CA GLY A 489 -6.59 5.88 28.39
C GLY A 489 -6.03 4.51 28.73
N PRO A 490 -6.91 3.54 29.02
CA PRO A 490 -6.51 2.20 29.44
C PRO A 490 -6.02 1.32 28.29
N ASN A 491 -6.41 1.63 27.04
CA ASN A 491 -6.11 0.77 25.90
C ASN A 491 -4.91 1.30 25.12
N GLN A 492 -4.03 0.39 24.75
CA GLN A 492 -2.85 0.69 23.95
C GLN A 492 -2.85 -0.15 22.68
N VAL A 493 -2.42 0.46 21.58
CA VAL A 493 -2.20 -0.25 20.32
C VAL A 493 -0.80 -0.83 20.27
N LYS A 494 -0.65 -1.94 19.54
CA LYS A 494 0.64 -2.60 19.32
C LYS A 494 1.33 -2.01 18.09
N SER A 495 2.66 -1.90 18.16
CA SER A 495 3.47 -1.50 16.99
C SER A 495 3.65 -2.63 15.98
N GLY A 496 3.72 -2.26 14.72
CA GLY A 496 4.04 -3.15 13.60
C GLY A 496 2.89 -3.29 12.61
N SER A 497 3.17 -3.96 11.50
CA SER A 497 2.15 -4.32 10.50
C SER A 497 1.15 -5.33 11.07
N PHE A 498 -0.07 -5.34 10.52
CA PHE A 498 -1.18 -6.24 10.89
C PHE A 498 -1.62 -6.15 12.37
N GLN A 499 -1.45 -4.98 13.00
CA GLN A 499 -1.89 -4.73 14.38
C GLN A 499 -3.26 -4.03 14.47
N GLY A 500 -3.97 -3.88 13.35
CA GLY A 500 -5.25 -3.17 13.26
C GLY A 500 -6.33 -3.67 14.21
N ALA A 501 -6.33 -4.96 14.56
CA ALA A 501 -7.27 -5.51 15.55
C ALA A 501 -7.21 -4.82 16.93
N SER A 502 -6.10 -4.14 17.27
CA SER A 502 -5.98 -3.38 18.50
C SER A 502 -6.78 -2.07 18.51
N ILE A 503 -7.20 -1.57 17.35
CA ILE A 503 -8.04 -0.37 17.22
C ILE A 503 -9.44 -0.60 17.79
N SER A 504 -10.03 -1.75 17.56
CA SER A 504 -11.39 -2.05 18.03
C SER A 504 -11.53 -2.05 19.56
N ALA A 505 -10.42 -2.15 20.28
CA ALA A 505 -10.39 -2.05 21.74
C ALA A 505 -10.46 -0.59 22.26
N LEU A 506 -10.18 0.40 21.40
CA LEU A 506 -10.24 1.80 21.79
C LEU A 506 -11.69 2.26 21.98
N GLY A 507 -11.94 3.17 22.92
CA GLY A 507 -13.30 3.60 23.25
C GLY A 507 -13.35 4.89 24.06
N GLU A 508 -14.48 5.12 24.70
CA GLU A 508 -14.85 6.37 25.41
C GLU A 508 -13.84 6.85 26.49
N LYS A 509 -13.02 5.93 27.01
CA LYS A 509 -11.98 6.23 27.99
C LYS A 509 -10.62 6.55 27.38
N ASP A 510 -10.51 6.43 26.06
CA ASP A 510 -9.28 6.71 25.33
C ASP A 510 -9.34 8.08 24.67
N ILE A 511 -8.26 8.83 24.83
CA ILE A 511 -8.10 10.17 24.27
C ILE A 511 -6.84 10.17 23.41
N ARG A 512 -6.88 10.87 22.28
CA ARG A 512 -5.70 11.15 21.46
C ARG A 512 -5.49 12.66 21.35
N PHE A 513 -4.22 13.08 21.25
CA PHE A 513 -3.88 14.49 21.20
C PHE A 513 -3.19 14.87 19.89
N THR A 514 -3.61 16.01 19.37
CA THR A 514 -2.89 16.75 18.33
C THR A 514 -2.75 18.20 18.77
N ARG A 515 -1.91 18.96 18.09
CA ARG A 515 -1.78 20.41 18.28
C ARG A 515 -1.70 21.13 16.93
N ASN A 516 -2.11 22.39 16.89
CA ASN A 516 -1.89 23.22 15.73
C ASN A 516 -0.39 23.56 15.56
N LYS A 517 0.02 24.02 14.38
CA LYS A 517 1.41 24.38 14.09
C LYS A 517 1.94 25.51 14.96
N ALA A 518 1.09 26.47 15.33
CA ALA A 518 1.45 27.60 16.21
C ALA A 518 1.66 27.18 17.68
N SER A 519 1.33 25.94 18.04
CA SER A 519 1.47 25.37 19.38
C SER A 519 0.67 26.11 20.49
N ASN A 520 -0.35 26.86 20.11
CA ASN A 520 -1.24 27.57 21.03
C ASN A 520 -2.63 26.94 21.17
N VAL A 521 -2.90 25.83 20.45
CA VAL A 521 -4.11 25.04 20.55
C VAL A 521 -3.73 23.57 20.63
N ILE A 522 -4.33 22.86 21.60
CA ILE A 522 -4.31 21.40 21.71
C ILE A 522 -5.71 20.89 21.39
N TYR A 523 -5.80 19.81 20.65
CA TYR A 523 -7.04 19.08 20.43
C TYR A 523 -6.98 17.78 21.23
N ALA A 524 -7.93 17.58 22.14
CA ALA A 524 -8.16 16.32 22.84
C ALA A 524 -9.32 15.61 22.13
N ILE A 525 -9.00 14.53 21.43
CA ILE A 525 -9.97 13.76 20.62
C ILE A 525 -10.36 12.53 21.42
N PHE A 526 -11.57 12.53 21.95
CA PHE A 526 -12.16 11.40 22.64
C PHE A 526 -12.58 10.34 21.61
N LEU A 527 -12.24 9.07 21.87
CA LEU A 527 -12.58 7.94 20.98
C LEU A 527 -13.91 7.26 21.40
N GLY A 528 -14.92 8.07 21.58
CA GLY A 528 -16.23 7.78 22.09
C GLY A 528 -16.69 8.91 23.00
N TRP A 529 -17.97 8.97 23.32
CA TRP A 529 -18.47 10.05 24.15
C TRP A 529 -18.28 9.71 25.65
N PRO A 530 -17.50 10.47 26.42
CA PRO A 530 -17.33 10.21 27.84
C PRO A 530 -18.62 10.44 28.61
N MET A 531 -19.07 9.46 29.38
CA MET A 531 -20.25 9.57 30.22
C MET A 531 -19.95 10.45 31.45
N GLY A 532 -20.61 11.61 31.53
CA GLY A 532 -20.49 12.52 32.67
C GLY A 532 -19.31 13.47 32.62
N GLN A 533 -18.50 13.51 33.69
CA GLN A 533 -17.31 14.37 33.80
C GLN A 533 -16.09 13.69 33.20
N ALA A 534 -15.44 14.32 32.22
CA ALA A 534 -14.16 13.89 31.69
C ALA A 534 -13.00 14.55 32.43
N GLN A 535 -11.90 13.81 32.63
CA GLN A 535 -10.66 14.30 33.22
C GLN A 535 -9.49 13.96 32.31
N ILE A 536 -8.66 14.96 32.05
CA ILE A 536 -7.46 14.86 31.20
C ILE A 536 -6.24 15.14 32.06
N ALA A 537 -5.60 14.10 32.57
CA ALA A 537 -4.50 14.21 33.55
C ALA A 537 -3.26 14.88 32.94
N SER A 538 -2.94 14.64 31.68
CA SER A 538 -1.82 15.25 30.98
C SER A 538 -1.92 16.77 30.87
N LEU A 539 -3.10 17.35 31.08
CA LEU A 539 -3.37 18.79 31.05
C LEU A 539 -3.50 19.43 32.44
N GLY A 540 -3.21 18.69 33.51
CA GLY A 540 -3.10 19.22 34.87
C GLY A 540 -1.90 20.17 35.00
N LEU A 541 -1.98 21.14 35.91
CA LEU A 541 -0.90 22.13 36.12
C LEU A 541 0.40 21.49 36.62
N SER A 542 0.32 20.39 37.35
CA SER A 542 1.48 19.63 37.87
C SER A 542 1.93 18.50 36.95
N ALA A 543 1.24 18.26 35.83
CA ALA A 543 1.61 17.21 34.89
C ALA A 543 2.96 17.54 34.22
N LYS A 544 3.81 16.53 34.00
CA LYS A 544 5.09 16.69 33.27
C LYS A 544 4.88 17.25 31.85
N SER A 545 3.74 16.93 31.25
CA SER A 545 3.30 17.39 29.93
C SER A 545 2.49 18.69 29.99
N SER A 546 2.33 19.32 31.16
CA SER A 546 1.48 20.49 31.34
C SER A 546 1.77 21.59 30.29
N PRO A 547 0.75 22.05 29.56
CA PRO A 547 0.92 23.16 28.61
C PRO A 547 0.89 24.54 29.31
N GLY A 548 0.81 24.60 30.65
CA GLY A 548 0.55 25.80 31.40
C GLY A 548 -0.96 26.12 31.54
N LYS A 549 -1.32 27.38 31.67
CA LYS A 549 -2.70 27.81 31.85
C LYS A 549 -3.50 27.69 30.57
N ILE A 550 -4.68 27.10 30.69
CA ILE A 550 -5.67 27.01 29.63
C ILE A 550 -6.52 28.29 29.65
N GLN A 551 -6.75 28.86 28.48
CA GLN A 551 -7.53 30.08 28.30
C GLN A 551 -9.01 29.78 27.99
N ASN A 552 -9.26 28.80 27.12
CA ASN A 552 -10.62 28.46 26.69
C ASN A 552 -10.72 26.99 26.27
N VAL A 553 -11.91 26.41 26.40
CA VAL A 553 -12.25 25.06 26.00
C VAL A 553 -13.59 25.05 25.26
N THR A 554 -13.61 24.45 24.05
CA THR A 554 -14.82 24.28 23.23
C THR A 554 -14.84 22.89 22.61
N VAL A 555 -16.03 22.39 22.22
CA VAL A 555 -16.18 21.17 21.42
C VAL A 555 -16.36 21.56 19.96
N LEU A 556 -15.61 20.94 19.05
CA LEU A 556 -15.78 21.20 17.62
C LEU A 556 -17.19 20.83 17.17
N GLY A 557 -17.78 21.68 16.34
CA GLY A 557 -19.17 21.49 15.83
C GLY A 557 -20.27 21.72 16.85
N SER A 558 -19.97 22.28 18.04
CA SER A 558 -20.97 22.59 19.06
C SER A 558 -20.85 24.02 19.57
N GLU A 559 -21.99 24.69 19.71
CA GLU A 559 -22.08 26.01 20.37
C GLU A 559 -22.36 25.90 21.88
N ALA A 560 -22.49 24.68 22.40
CA ALA A 560 -22.77 24.47 23.81
C ALA A 560 -21.61 24.95 24.68
N LYS A 561 -21.94 25.76 25.71
CA LYS A 561 -20.95 26.18 26.69
C LYS A 561 -20.52 25.00 27.55
N ILE A 562 -19.21 24.75 27.58
CA ILE A 562 -18.58 23.71 28.38
C ILE A 562 -18.18 24.29 29.74
N LYS A 563 -18.61 23.63 30.83
CA LYS A 563 -18.02 23.93 32.13
C LYS A 563 -16.71 23.17 32.26
N TRP A 564 -15.68 23.88 32.61
CA TRP A 564 -14.35 23.30 32.82
C TRP A 564 -13.58 23.98 33.93
N SER A 565 -12.64 23.23 34.50
CA SER A 565 -11.66 23.76 35.45
C SER A 565 -10.33 23.04 35.27
N GLN A 566 -9.23 23.75 35.52
CA GLN A 566 -7.90 23.19 35.51
C GLN A 566 -7.30 23.32 36.93
N ASP A 567 -6.90 22.19 37.51
CA ASP A 567 -6.20 22.15 38.78
C ASP A 567 -4.81 21.49 38.64
N ALA A 568 -4.19 21.17 39.79
CA ALA A 568 -2.88 20.52 39.79
C ALA A 568 -2.88 19.19 39.03
N ASP A 569 -3.96 18.42 39.13
CA ASP A 569 -4.01 17.02 38.70
C ASP A 569 -4.55 16.85 37.29
N ALA A 570 -5.53 17.67 36.85
CA ALA A 570 -6.20 17.48 35.57
C ALA A 570 -6.88 18.76 35.02
N LEU A 571 -7.16 18.74 33.71
CA LEU A 571 -8.27 19.49 33.12
C LEU A 571 -9.54 18.67 33.27
N LYS A 572 -10.55 19.26 33.93
CA LYS A 572 -11.87 18.64 34.18
C LYS A 572 -12.92 19.29 33.29
N LEU A 573 -13.73 18.48 32.62
CA LEU A 573 -14.71 18.92 31.64
C LEU A 573 -16.09 18.34 32.01
N GLU A 574 -17.12 19.18 31.97
CA GLU A 574 -18.52 18.73 31.94
C GLU A 574 -19.01 18.86 30.50
N LEU A 575 -19.13 17.73 29.79
CA LEU A 575 -19.54 17.67 28.39
C LEU A 575 -21.06 17.42 28.32
N PRO A 576 -21.89 18.46 28.07
CA PRO A 576 -23.33 18.29 28.02
C PRO A 576 -23.78 17.50 26.79
N ARG A 577 -24.85 16.72 26.91
CA ARG A 577 -25.36 15.88 25.81
C ARG A 577 -25.70 16.68 24.54
N GLN A 578 -26.03 17.96 24.68
CA GLN A 578 -26.25 18.85 23.53
C GLN A 578 -24.99 19.15 22.70
N SER A 579 -23.81 18.90 23.27
CA SER A 579 -22.55 19.01 22.52
C SER A 579 -22.20 17.76 21.72
N TRP A 580 -22.98 16.68 21.82
CA TRP A 580 -22.74 15.44 21.13
C TRP A 580 -22.96 15.59 19.62
N GLN A 581 -22.09 14.94 18.88
CA GLN A 581 -22.24 14.81 17.44
C GLN A 581 -23.23 13.68 17.12
N ALA A 582 -23.71 13.64 15.87
CA ALA A 582 -24.74 12.71 15.44
C ALA A 582 -24.32 11.23 15.53
N ASN A 583 -23.02 10.95 15.43
CA ASN A 583 -22.44 9.62 15.59
C ASN A 583 -21.58 9.55 16.86
N ASP A 584 -21.52 8.36 17.47
CA ASP A 584 -20.77 8.12 18.72
C ASP A 584 -19.32 7.61 18.45
N TYR A 585 -18.68 8.13 17.39
CA TYR A 585 -17.33 7.73 17.01
C TYR A 585 -16.23 8.54 17.71
N GLY A 586 -16.63 9.57 18.43
CA GLY A 586 -15.74 10.47 19.14
C GLY A 586 -15.86 11.92 18.69
N ALA A 587 -15.33 12.80 19.52
CA ALA A 587 -15.39 14.24 19.30
C ALA A 587 -14.11 14.95 19.74
N ALA A 588 -13.73 15.99 19.02
CA ALA A 588 -12.56 16.79 19.36
C ALA A 588 -12.93 17.98 20.25
N VAL A 589 -12.23 18.09 21.38
CA VAL A 589 -12.25 19.26 22.27
C VAL A 589 -11.05 20.14 21.93
N LYS A 590 -11.34 21.39 21.57
CA LYS A 590 -10.34 22.43 21.27
C LYS A 590 -9.98 23.17 22.54
N ILE A 591 -8.71 23.21 22.86
CA ILE A 591 -8.14 23.75 24.10
C ILE A 591 -7.15 24.85 23.71
N ALA A 592 -7.56 26.11 23.90
CA ALA A 592 -6.69 27.26 23.65
C ALA A 592 -5.81 27.54 24.88
N LEU A 593 -4.52 27.77 24.63
CA LEU A 593 -3.51 28.07 25.65
C LEU A 593 -3.34 29.56 25.82
N SER A 594 -2.87 29.99 27.02
CA SER A 594 -2.64 31.39 27.34
C SER A 594 -1.36 31.91 26.69
#